data_c9b3df0bb7cd85c0540d08edcd27515a
#
_entry.id   c9b3df0bb7cd85c0540d08edcd27515a
#
_cell.length_a   1.000
_cell.length_b   1.000
_cell.length_c   1.000
_cell.angle_alpha   90.00
_cell.angle_beta   90.00
_cell.angle_gamma   90.00
#
_symmetry.space_group_name_H-M   'P 1'
#
loop_
_entity.id
_entity.type
_entity.pdbx_description
1 polymer ?
#
loop_
_entity_poly.entity_id
_entity_poly.type
_entity_poly.pdbx_seq_one_letter_code
_entity_poly.pdbx_strand_id
1 'polypeptide(L)'
;MGLKTYGLMAVDWEERVNVERLRTERLARVKRLLKASEMGALLCFDMNNIRYITATHIGTWAMDKLVRFSLLPQDAEPILWDFGSAARHHQLYCPWLGERSRAGISLLRGAIAPAVEQAKDVARKIRVALEEHGLLGEPVGVDVVELPVLFALQAEGIRVVDGQQLMQEARKIKTQDEITLLTTACMMVDAAYEELYRAMRPGLRENECVGLVSKVLYDLGSEYVEGVNAISGERCNPHPHVYTDRVLRPGDPAYFDILHSYNGYRTCYYRTFAISSASTAMVDAYKRSGTTWTPPSASSGRA
;
A
#
# COMPACT_ATOMS: atom_id res chain seq x y z
N MET A 1 18.38 -29.37 9.21
CA MET A 1 18.24 -27.99 9.75
C MET A 1 18.92 -27.06 8.75
N GLY A 2 18.20 -26.38 7.87
CA GLY A 2 18.81 -25.45 6.93
C GLY A 2 19.40 -24.27 7.72
N LEU A 3 20.61 -23.86 7.39
CA LEU A 3 21.18 -22.61 7.89
C LEU A 3 20.23 -21.50 7.53
N LYS A 4 19.71 -20.77 8.53
CA LYS A 4 19.02 -19.52 8.28
C LYS A 4 20.01 -18.57 7.61
N THR A 5 19.77 -18.24 6.36
CA THR A 5 20.52 -17.19 5.70
C THR A 5 19.94 -15.87 6.17
N TYR A 6 20.76 -15.05 6.80
CA TYR A 6 20.44 -13.65 7.04
C TYR A 6 20.23 -12.97 5.69
N GLY A 7 19.34 -11.99 5.62
CA GLY A 7 19.19 -11.20 4.42
C GLY A 7 20.49 -10.51 4.00
N LEU A 8 20.49 -9.89 2.83
CA LEU A 8 21.69 -9.27 2.25
C LEU A 8 22.39 -8.24 3.16
N MET A 9 21.65 -7.67 4.10
CA MET A 9 22.17 -6.69 5.05
C MET A 9 22.72 -7.31 6.33
N ALA A 10 22.53 -8.61 6.57
CA ALA A 10 22.96 -9.36 7.75
C ALA A 10 22.61 -8.63 9.07
N VAL A 11 21.41 -8.03 9.15
CA VAL A 11 20.93 -7.30 10.31
C VAL A 11 19.81 -8.06 11.03
N ASP A 12 19.83 -8.03 12.34
CA ASP A 12 18.93 -8.81 13.18
C ASP A 12 17.44 -8.54 12.94
N TRP A 13 17.08 -7.36 12.43
CA TRP A 13 15.69 -6.99 12.18
C TRP A 13 15.04 -7.81 11.04
N GLU A 14 15.81 -8.28 10.07
CA GLU A 14 15.30 -9.15 8.99
C GLU A 14 14.76 -10.47 9.54
N GLU A 15 15.27 -10.94 10.65
CA GLU A 15 14.79 -12.14 11.32
C GLU A 15 13.56 -11.88 12.23
N ARG A 16 13.26 -10.62 12.54
CA ARG A 16 12.13 -10.26 13.41
C ARG A 16 10.79 -10.46 12.73
N VAL A 17 10.76 -10.46 11.40
CA VAL A 17 9.55 -10.67 10.62
C VAL A 17 9.44 -12.11 10.19
N ASN A 18 8.48 -12.83 10.77
CA ASN A 18 8.17 -14.17 10.28
C ASN A 18 7.17 -14.07 9.12
N VAL A 19 7.69 -14.13 7.89
CA VAL A 19 6.91 -13.93 6.66
C VAL A 19 5.82 -15.00 6.49
N GLU A 20 6.06 -16.24 6.92
CA GLU A 20 5.05 -17.31 6.87
C GLU A 20 3.91 -17.03 7.85
N ARG A 21 4.22 -16.69 9.10
CA ARG A 21 3.22 -16.28 10.09
C ARG A 21 2.45 -15.05 9.61
N LEU A 22 3.14 -14.03 9.12
CA LEU A 22 2.52 -12.82 8.58
C LEU A 22 1.48 -13.16 7.49
N ARG A 23 1.85 -14.03 6.54
CA ARG A 23 0.96 -14.47 5.45
C ARG A 23 -0.25 -15.23 5.99
N THR A 24 -0.02 -16.21 6.84
CA THR A 24 -1.09 -17.09 7.36
C THR A 24 -2.05 -16.35 8.27
N GLU A 25 -1.56 -15.49 9.16
CA GLU A 25 -2.41 -14.70 10.05
C GLU A 25 -3.28 -13.69 9.29
N ARG A 26 -2.73 -13.01 8.29
CA ARG A 26 -3.50 -12.08 7.44
C ARG A 26 -4.62 -12.80 6.71
N LEU A 27 -4.30 -13.89 6.02
CA LEU A 27 -5.28 -14.67 5.28
C LEU A 27 -6.35 -15.27 6.20
N ALA A 28 -5.96 -15.85 7.33
CA ALA A 28 -6.90 -16.41 8.32
C ALA A 28 -7.87 -15.36 8.85
N ARG A 29 -7.41 -14.13 9.04
CA ARG A 29 -8.26 -13.02 9.48
C ARG A 29 -9.32 -12.66 8.44
N VAL A 30 -8.93 -12.55 7.16
CA VAL A 30 -9.89 -12.28 6.08
C VAL A 30 -10.89 -13.42 5.93
N LYS A 31 -10.42 -14.68 5.94
CA LYS A 31 -11.31 -15.86 5.87
C LYS A 31 -12.34 -15.88 7.01
N ARG A 32 -11.92 -15.57 8.23
CA ARG A 32 -12.84 -15.51 9.39
C ARG A 32 -13.93 -14.46 9.17
N LEU A 33 -13.58 -13.27 8.69
CA LEU A 33 -14.54 -12.19 8.45
C LEU A 33 -15.45 -12.53 7.25
N LEU A 34 -14.90 -13.12 6.20
CA LEU A 34 -15.66 -13.56 5.03
C LEU A 34 -16.68 -14.63 5.43
N LYS A 35 -16.28 -15.59 6.25
CA LYS A 35 -17.17 -16.64 6.77
C LYS A 35 -18.28 -16.11 7.68
N ALA A 36 -18.04 -15.00 8.36
CA ALA A 36 -19.03 -14.32 9.21
C ALA A 36 -19.95 -13.37 8.43
N SER A 37 -19.69 -13.18 7.14
CA SER A 37 -20.48 -12.32 6.24
C SER A 37 -21.48 -13.13 5.40
N GLU A 38 -22.32 -12.44 4.65
CA GLU A 38 -23.24 -13.04 3.67
C GLU A 38 -22.58 -13.27 2.30
N MET A 39 -21.26 -13.01 2.17
CA MET A 39 -20.53 -13.11 0.90
C MET A 39 -20.00 -14.54 0.70
N GLY A 40 -20.23 -15.14 -0.47
CA GLY A 40 -19.65 -16.42 -0.85
C GLY A 40 -18.18 -16.29 -1.27
N ALA A 41 -17.76 -15.11 -1.75
CA ALA A 41 -16.39 -14.85 -2.16
C ALA A 41 -16.02 -13.36 -2.01
N LEU A 42 -14.71 -13.10 -1.96
CA LEU A 42 -14.13 -11.75 -1.97
C LEU A 42 -13.25 -11.60 -3.22
N LEU A 43 -13.53 -10.60 -4.04
CA LEU A 43 -12.79 -10.25 -5.25
C LEU A 43 -12.04 -8.94 -5.03
N CYS A 44 -10.72 -8.99 -5.13
CA CYS A 44 -9.84 -7.85 -4.91
C CYS A 44 -9.15 -7.40 -6.20
N PHE A 45 -9.20 -6.09 -6.47
CA PHE A 45 -8.45 -5.39 -7.51
C PHE A 45 -7.43 -4.40 -6.91
N ASP A 46 -7.59 -4.00 -5.65
CA ASP A 46 -6.62 -3.14 -4.98
C ASP A 46 -5.33 -3.92 -4.66
N MET A 47 -4.19 -3.32 -5.03
CA MET A 47 -2.88 -3.98 -4.88
C MET A 47 -2.55 -4.37 -3.43
N ASN A 48 -2.99 -3.56 -2.46
CA ASN A 48 -2.72 -3.83 -1.04
C ASN A 48 -3.59 -4.97 -0.53
N ASN A 49 -4.87 -5.03 -0.96
CA ASN A 49 -5.76 -6.11 -0.62
C ASN A 49 -5.32 -7.43 -1.26
N ILE A 50 -4.94 -7.41 -2.54
CA ILE A 50 -4.37 -8.58 -3.23
C ILE A 50 -3.13 -9.06 -2.47
N ARG A 51 -2.19 -8.17 -2.16
CA ARG A 51 -0.98 -8.52 -1.40
C ARG A 51 -1.31 -9.06 -0.01
N TYR A 52 -2.32 -8.52 0.65
CA TYR A 52 -2.73 -8.95 1.99
C TYR A 52 -3.18 -10.41 2.01
N ILE A 53 -3.97 -10.84 1.01
CA ILE A 53 -4.52 -12.21 0.94
C ILE A 53 -3.61 -13.20 0.21
N THR A 54 -2.77 -12.75 -0.73
CA THR A 54 -1.92 -13.64 -1.56
C THR A 54 -0.46 -13.63 -1.17
N ALA A 55 0.00 -12.62 -0.42
CA ALA A 55 1.41 -12.35 -0.11
C ALA A 55 2.30 -12.23 -1.36
N THR A 56 1.76 -11.65 -2.45
CA THR A 56 2.49 -11.44 -3.72
C THR A 56 2.61 -9.98 -4.06
N HIS A 57 3.66 -9.63 -4.80
CA HIS A 57 3.94 -8.27 -5.25
C HIS A 57 4.56 -8.27 -6.65
N ILE A 58 4.24 -7.26 -7.46
CA ILE A 58 4.76 -7.07 -8.84
C ILE A 58 5.29 -5.65 -9.07
N GLY A 59 5.72 -4.97 -8.00
CA GLY A 59 6.20 -3.60 -8.07
C GLY A 59 5.08 -2.60 -8.37
N THR A 60 5.46 -1.44 -8.92
CA THR A 60 4.53 -0.33 -9.19
C THR A 60 3.47 -0.61 -10.26
N TRP A 61 3.67 -1.63 -11.10
CA TRP A 61 2.63 -2.11 -12.02
C TRP A 61 1.34 -2.49 -11.32
N ALA A 62 1.42 -2.91 -10.05
CA ALA A 62 0.25 -3.23 -9.24
C ALA A 62 -0.65 -2.03 -8.91
N MET A 63 -0.20 -0.80 -9.14
CA MET A 63 -1.02 0.41 -8.97
C MET A 63 -2.14 0.49 -10.01
N ASP A 64 -1.95 -0.07 -11.20
CA ASP A 64 -3.02 -0.23 -12.16
C ASP A 64 -3.92 -1.40 -11.75
N LYS A 65 -5.16 -1.09 -11.39
CA LYS A 65 -6.13 -2.06 -10.86
C LYS A 65 -6.59 -3.11 -11.88
N LEU A 66 -6.29 -2.90 -13.16
CA LEU A 66 -6.65 -3.81 -14.23
C LEU A 66 -5.56 -4.81 -14.58
N VAL A 67 -4.35 -4.67 -14.01
CA VAL A 67 -3.20 -5.54 -14.30
C VAL A 67 -3.34 -6.89 -13.61
N ARG A 68 -3.91 -6.91 -12.40
CA ARG A 68 -4.06 -8.11 -11.59
C ARG A 68 -5.32 -8.07 -10.73
N PHE A 69 -5.83 -9.25 -10.40
CA PHE A 69 -6.96 -9.40 -9.48
C PHE A 69 -6.88 -10.75 -8.76
N SER A 70 -7.55 -10.85 -7.62
CA SER A 70 -7.58 -12.08 -6.83
C SER A 70 -8.97 -12.37 -6.30
N LEU A 71 -9.41 -13.62 -6.41
CA LEU A 71 -10.64 -14.13 -5.84
C LEU A 71 -10.32 -15.02 -4.64
N LEU A 72 -10.94 -14.74 -3.51
CA LEU A 72 -10.91 -15.59 -2.33
C LEU A 72 -12.31 -16.20 -2.12
N PRO A 73 -12.55 -17.45 -2.47
CA PRO A 73 -13.77 -18.15 -2.10
C PRO A 73 -13.85 -18.36 -0.58
N GLN A 74 -15.06 -18.39 0.00
CA GLN A 74 -15.24 -18.43 1.45
C GLN A 74 -14.52 -19.60 2.13
N ASP A 75 -14.59 -20.79 1.55
CA ASP A 75 -14.03 -22.03 2.14
C ASP A 75 -12.80 -22.55 1.37
N ALA A 76 -12.15 -21.72 0.55
CA ALA A 76 -10.98 -22.12 -0.24
C ALA A 76 -9.77 -21.16 -0.08
N GLU A 77 -8.70 -21.44 -0.79
CA GLU A 77 -7.50 -20.62 -0.85
C GLU A 77 -7.61 -19.58 -1.98
N PRO A 78 -6.92 -18.44 -1.91
CA PRO A 78 -7.02 -17.39 -2.92
C PRO A 78 -6.52 -17.86 -4.28
N ILE A 79 -7.21 -17.43 -5.33
CA ILE A 79 -6.83 -17.55 -6.73
C ILE A 79 -6.33 -16.20 -7.18
N LEU A 80 -5.20 -16.15 -7.87
CA LEU A 80 -4.57 -14.94 -8.35
C LEU A 80 -4.46 -14.97 -9.88
N TRP A 81 -4.87 -13.90 -10.55
CA TRP A 81 -4.60 -13.67 -11.96
C TRP A 81 -3.62 -12.51 -12.10
N ASP A 82 -2.50 -12.79 -12.74
CA ASP A 82 -1.45 -11.83 -13.08
C ASP A 82 -1.15 -11.88 -14.58
N PHE A 83 -0.42 -10.91 -15.11
CA PHE A 83 0.11 -11.03 -16.46
C PHE A 83 1.10 -12.22 -16.59
N GLY A 84 1.17 -12.83 -17.77
CA GLY A 84 1.71 -14.18 -17.96
C GLY A 84 3.05 -14.48 -17.29
N SER A 85 4.06 -13.60 -17.43
CA SER A 85 5.37 -13.81 -16.79
C SER A 85 5.32 -13.75 -15.27
N ALA A 86 4.53 -12.83 -14.68
CA ALA A 86 4.34 -12.74 -13.25
C ALA A 86 3.57 -13.94 -12.69
N ALA A 87 2.54 -14.41 -13.39
CA ALA A 87 1.81 -15.62 -13.00
C ALA A 87 2.74 -16.82 -12.93
N ARG A 88 3.59 -17.01 -13.94
CA ARG A 88 4.58 -18.10 -13.95
C ARG A 88 5.62 -17.95 -12.85
N HIS A 89 6.10 -16.73 -12.60
CA HIS A 89 7.01 -16.46 -11.49
C HIS A 89 6.39 -16.87 -10.15
N HIS A 90 5.15 -16.46 -9.88
CA HIS A 90 4.46 -16.83 -8.64
C HIS A 90 4.21 -18.34 -8.51
N GLN A 91 3.95 -19.05 -9.61
CA GLN A 91 3.87 -20.51 -9.57
C GLN A 91 5.15 -21.16 -9.07
N LEU A 92 6.30 -20.62 -9.47
CA LEU A 92 7.61 -21.17 -9.13
C LEU A 92 8.08 -20.77 -7.72
N TYR A 93 7.82 -19.53 -7.31
CA TYR A 93 8.42 -18.95 -6.10
C TYR A 93 7.42 -18.70 -4.96
N CYS A 94 6.11 -18.90 -5.19
CA CYS A 94 5.07 -18.79 -4.18
C CYS A 94 4.33 -20.13 -4.03
N PRO A 95 4.97 -21.16 -3.41
CA PRO A 95 4.40 -22.51 -3.35
C PRO A 95 3.03 -22.57 -2.65
N TRP A 96 2.71 -21.61 -1.80
CA TRP A 96 1.39 -21.50 -1.17
C TRP A 96 0.28 -21.12 -2.16
N LEU A 97 0.61 -20.63 -3.35
CA LEU A 97 -0.35 -20.40 -4.44
C LEU A 97 -0.34 -21.54 -5.45
N GLY A 98 0.85 -21.96 -5.88
CA GLY A 98 1.00 -23.01 -6.91
C GLY A 98 0.21 -22.67 -8.17
N GLU A 99 -0.58 -23.62 -8.66
CA GLU A 99 -1.41 -23.46 -9.87
C GLU A 99 -2.59 -22.50 -9.72
N ARG A 100 -2.89 -22.05 -8.50
CA ARG A 100 -3.86 -20.97 -8.29
C ARG A 100 -3.34 -19.60 -8.72
N SER A 101 -2.06 -19.47 -9.01
CA SER A 101 -1.52 -18.34 -9.78
C SER A 101 -1.75 -18.59 -11.27
N ARG A 102 -2.70 -17.89 -11.86
CA ARG A 102 -3.19 -18.09 -13.23
C ARG A 102 -2.79 -16.90 -14.10
N ALA A 103 -2.58 -17.13 -15.40
CA ALA A 103 -2.38 -16.04 -16.33
C ALA A 103 -3.68 -15.24 -16.52
N GLY A 104 -3.58 -13.95 -16.27
CA GLY A 104 -4.63 -12.97 -16.51
C GLY A 104 -4.37 -12.18 -17.79
N ILE A 105 -5.23 -11.23 -18.08
CA ILE A 105 -5.04 -10.25 -19.13
C ILE A 105 -4.50 -8.98 -18.49
N SER A 106 -3.46 -8.41 -19.11
CA SER A 106 -3.01 -7.07 -18.77
C SER A 106 -4.00 -6.05 -19.35
N LEU A 107 -4.84 -5.49 -18.48
CA LEU A 107 -5.65 -4.33 -18.81
C LEU A 107 -4.84 -3.09 -18.43
N LEU A 108 -4.03 -2.59 -19.34
CA LEU A 108 -3.36 -1.31 -19.15
C LEU A 108 -4.33 -0.19 -19.50
N ARG A 109 -4.71 0.59 -18.50
CA ARG A 109 -5.62 1.72 -18.66
C ARG A 109 -5.12 2.66 -19.78
N GLY A 110 -5.98 2.95 -20.74
CA GLY A 110 -5.69 3.85 -21.86
C GLY A 110 -4.75 3.30 -22.93
N ALA A 111 -4.19 2.09 -22.76
CA ALA A 111 -3.23 1.53 -23.71
C ALA A 111 -3.86 0.54 -24.70
N ILE A 112 -5.04 0.00 -24.42
CA ILE A 112 -5.68 -1.05 -25.23
C ILE A 112 -7.13 -0.71 -25.50
N ALA A 113 -7.46 -0.63 -26.78
CA ALA A 113 -8.83 -0.67 -27.27
C ALA A 113 -9.06 -2.07 -27.92
N PRO A 114 -10.17 -2.76 -27.67
CA PRO A 114 -11.30 -2.35 -26.86
C PRO A 114 -11.24 -2.93 -25.41
N ALA A 115 -11.08 -2.11 -24.42
CA ALA A 115 -11.08 -2.51 -23.00
C ALA A 115 -12.35 -3.28 -22.60
N VAL A 116 -13.45 -3.10 -23.31
CA VAL A 116 -14.73 -3.79 -23.04
C VAL A 116 -14.61 -5.29 -23.20
N GLU A 117 -13.96 -5.82 -24.22
CA GLU A 117 -13.79 -7.27 -24.40
C GLU A 117 -12.89 -7.89 -23.33
N GLN A 118 -11.89 -7.15 -22.88
CA GLN A 118 -11.01 -7.60 -21.79
C GLN A 118 -11.76 -7.61 -20.45
N ALA A 119 -12.63 -6.65 -20.20
CA ALA A 119 -13.51 -6.64 -19.02
C ALA A 119 -14.44 -7.87 -19.01
N LYS A 120 -15.01 -8.23 -20.17
CA LYS A 120 -15.81 -9.45 -20.31
C LYS A 120 -15.00 -10.72 -20.06
N ASP A 121 -13.74 -10.76 -20.51
CA ASP A 121 -12.88 -11.92 -20.29
C ASP A 121 -12.52 -12.07 -18.79
N VAL A 122 -12.25 -10.97 -18.10
CA VAL A 122 -12.06 -10.95 -16.64
C VAL A 122 -13.32 -11.49 -15.94
N ALA A 123 -14.50 -11.00 -16.30
CA ALA A 123 -15.75 -11.43 -15.70
C ALA A 123 -16.02 -12.92 -15.93
N ARG A 124 -15.76 -13.45 -17.15
CA ARG A 124 -15.87 -14.88 -17.46
C ARG A 124 -14.94 -15.75 -16.61
N LYS A 125 -13.67 -15.32 -16.45
CA LYS A 125 -12.70 -16.03 -15.60
C LYS A 125 -13.13 -16.10 -14.15
N ILE A 126 -13.70 -15.01 -13.63
CA ILE A 126 -14.25 -14.96 -12.28
C ILE A 126 -15.47 -15.86 -12.16
N ARG A 127 -16.39 -15.83 -13.14
CA ARG A 127 -17.56 -16.70 -13.17
C ARG A 127 -17.15 -18.18 -13.14
N VAL A 128 -16.22 -18.59 -14.01
CA VAL A 128 -15.72 -19.98 -14.04
C VAL A 128 -15.15 -20.38 -12.68
N ALA A 129 -14.36 -19.51 -12.05
CA ALA A 129 -13.82 -19.81 -10.71
C ALA A 129 -14.91 -19.89 -9.64
N LEU A 130 -15.97 -19.09 -9.71
CA LEU A 130 -17.13 -19.22 -8.82
C LEU A 130 -17.90 -20.54 -9.05
N GLU A 131 -18.04 -20.96 -10.31
CA GLU A 131 -18.63 -22.26 -10.67
C GLU A 131 -17.80 -23.43 -10.11
N GLU A 132 -16.45 -23.38 -10.27
CA GLU A 132 -15.53 -24.38 -9.73
C GLU A 132 -15.70 -24.59 -8.20
N HIS A 133 -16.15 -23.56 -7.48
CA HIS A 133 -16.36 -23.57 -6.04
C HIS A 133 -17.84 -23.66 -5.61
N GLY A 134 -18.78 -23.78 -6.56
CA GLY A 134 -20.22 -23.86 -6.26
C GLY A 134 -20.83 -22.57 -5.70
N LEU A 135 -20.24 -21.40 -6.02
CA LEU A 135 -20.60 -20.11 -5.46
C LEU A 135 -21.36 -19.19 -6.45
N LEU A 136 -21.78 -19.71 -7.61
CA LEU A 136 -22.65 -18.97 -8.52
C LEU A 136 -24.00 -18.69 -7.84
N GLY A 137 -24.36 -17.45 -7.72
CA GLY A 137 -25.58 -17.02 -7.04
C GLY A 137 -25.34 -16.46 -5.64
N GLU A 138 -24.19 -16.76 -5.03
CA GLU A 138 -23.79 -16.11 -3.79
C GLU A 138 -23.29 -14.69 -4.04
N PRO A 139 -23.43 -13.75 -3.09
CA PRO A 139 -22.88 -12.41 -3.22
C PRO A 139 -21.36 -12.46 -3.28
N VAL A 140 -20.77 -11.65 -4.17
CA VAL A 140 -19.32 -11.47 -4.28
C VAL A 140 -18.98 -10.06 -3.78
N GLY A 141 -18.23 -9.99 -2.69
CA GLY A 141 -17.70 -8.74 -2.19
C GLY A 141 -16.57 -8.24 -3.10
N VAL A 142 -16.67 -7.01 -3.57
CA VAL A 142 -15.63 -6.39 -4.41
C VAL A 142 -15.05 -5.17 -3.69
N ASP A 143 -13.73 -5.07 -3.64
CA ASP A 143 -13.06 -3.95 -2.95
C ASP A 143 -13.15 -2.64 -3.73
N VAL A 144 -12.56 -2.61 -4.92
CA VAL A 144 -12.63 -1.49 -5.86
C VAL A 144 -12.64 -2.06 -7.28
N VAL A 145 -13.41 -1.44 -8.17
CA VAL A 145 -13.55 -1.95 -9.54
C VAL A 145 -13.80 -0.82 -10.53
N GLU A 146 -13.25 -0.95 -11.72
CA GLU A 146 -13.56 -0.05 -12.84
C GLU A 146 -14.95 -0.37 -13.42
N LEU A 147 -15.70 0.67 -13.80
CA LEU A 147 -17.07 0.52 -14.29
C LEU A 147 -17.26 -0.54 -15.40
N PRO A 148 -16.39 -0.62 -16.43
CA PRO A 148 -16.54 -1.65 -17.47
C PRO A 148 -16.46 -3.07 -16.92
N VAL A 149 -15.61 -3.30 -15.90
CA VAL A 149 -15.51 -4.62 -15.25
C VAL A 149 -16.73 -4.88 -14.38
N LEU A 150 -17.22 -3.89 -13.64
CA LEU A 150 -18.44 -4.00 -12.85
C LEU A 150 -19.63 -4.41 -13.72
N PHE A 151 -19.84 -3.73 -14.86
CA PHE A 151 -20.92 -4.04 -15.79
C PHE A 151 -20.76 -5.43 -16.42
N ALA A 152 -19.53 -5.85 -16.69
CA ALA A 152 -19.26 -7.19 -17.21
C ALA A 152 -19.54 -8.26 -16.17
N LEU A 153 -19.18 -8.07 -14.88
CA LEU A 153 -19.53 -8.98 -13.79
C LEU A 153 -21.05 -9.13 -13.64
N GLN A 154 -21.77 -8.01 -13.67
CA GLN A 154 -23.23 -8.02 -13.61
C GLN A 154 -23.88 -8.74 -14.81
N ALA A 155 -23.31 -8.54 -16.02
CA ALA A 155 -23.76 -9.20 -17.24
C ALA A 155 -23.55 -10.74 -17.20
N GLU A 156 -22.51 -11.21 -16.47
CA GLU A 156 -22.30 -12.64 -16.19
C GLU A 156 -23.17 -13.17 -15.04
N GLY A 157 -24.09 -12.37 -14.51
CA GLY A 157 -25.02 -12.77 -13.45
C GLY A 157 -24.40 -12.78 -12.04
N ILE A 158 -23.23 -12.16 -11.85
CA ILE A 158 -22.56 -12.09 -10.55
C ILE A 158 -23.18 -10.98 -9.72
N ARG A 159 -23.66 -11.30 -8.52
CA ARG A 159 -24.21 -10.35 -7.56
C ARG A 159 -23.09 -9.65 -6.81
N VAL A 160 -22.72 -8.45 -7.23
CA VAL A 160 -21.65 -7.64 -6.64
C VAL A 160 -22.15 -6.85 -5.42
N VAL A 161 -21.41 -6.94 -4.32
CA VAL A 161 -21.62 -6.16 -3.08
C VAL A 161 -20.32 -5.51 -2.63
N ASP A 162 -20.37 -4.59 -1.65
CA ASP A 162 -19.17 -3.95 -1.10
C ASP A 162 -18.33 -4.94 -0.28
N GLY A 163 -17.13 -5.24 -0.75
CA GLY A 163 -16.12 -6.04 -0.07
C GLY A 163 -15.01 -5.21 0.59
N GLN A 164 -14.96 -3.90 0.30
CA GLN A 164 -13.90 -3.03 0.83
C GLN A 164 -13.98 -2.88 2.34
N GLN A 165 -15.19 -2.81 2.90
CA GLN A 165 -15.36 -2.69 4.35
C GLN A 165 -14.82 -3.92 5.09
N LEU A 166 -15.02 -5.12 4.54
CA LEU A 166 -14.44 -6.36 5.08
C LEU A 166 -12.91 -6.28 5.10
N MET A 167 -12.29 -5.82 4.02
CA MET A 167 -10.83 -5.68 3.95
C MET A 167 -10.31 -4.61 4.90
N GLN A 168 -11.02 -3.50 5.09
CA GLN A 168 -10.66 -2.47 6.07
C GLN A 168 -10.70 -3.03 7.49
N GLU A 169 -11.75 -3.76 7.84
CA GLU A 169 -11.86 -4.39 9.16
C GLU A 169 -10.76 -5.44 9.39
N ALA A 170 -10.42 -6.24 8.36
CA ALA A 170 -9.33 -7.21 8.44
C ALA A 170 -7.97 -6.56 8.73
N ARG A 171 -7.72 -5.38 8.17
CA ARG A 171 -6.45 -4.65 8.28
C ARG A 171 -6.39 -3.68 9.47
N LYS A 172 -7.48 -3.45 10.18
CA LYS A 172 -7.61 -2.47 11.26
C LYS A 172 -6.65 -2.76 12.42
N ILE A 173 -6.66 -3.98 12.93
CA ILE A 173 -5.78 -4.41 14.01
C ILE A 173 -4.56 -5.11 13.41
N LYS A 174 -3.36 -4.61 13.71
CA LYS A 174 -2.10 -5.12 13.16
C LYS A 174 -1.61 -6.33 13.95
N THR A 175 -0.99 -7.29 13.27
CA THR A 175 -0.23 -8.38 13.90
C THR A 175 1.13 -7.86 14.38
N GLN A 176 1.87 -8.69 15.14
CA GLN A 176 3.21 -8.32 15.60
C GLN A 176 4.17 -8.11 14.43
N ASP A 177 4.10 -8.95 13.40
CA ASP A 177 4.95 -8.81 12.21
C ASP A 177 4.59 -7.56 11.40
N GLU A 178 3.30 -7.22 11.30
CA GLU A 178 2.85 -5.97 10.68
C GLU A 178 3.36 -4.73 11.44
N ILE A 179 3.34 -4.76 12.77
CA ILE A 179 3.89 -3.68 13.60
C ILE A 179 5.40 -3.53 13.38
N THR A 180 6.13 -4.64 13.28
CA THR A 180 7.58 -4.62 13.00
C THR A 180 7.86 -3.98 11.63
N LEU A 181 7.11 -4.32 10.60
CA LEU A 181 7.25 -3.73 9.26
C LEU A 181 6.91 -2.24 9.25
N LEU A 182 5.84 -1.82 9.94
CA LEU A 182 5.48 -0.41 10.09
C LEU A 182 6.57 0.37 10.83
N THR A 183 7.11 -0.20 11.91
CA THR A 183 8.20 0.42 12.67
C THR A 183 9.43 0.60 11.78
N THR A 184 9.81 -0.41 11.00
CA THR A 184 10.93 -0.32 10.05
C THR A 184 10.68 0.78 9.02
N ALA A 185 9.48 0.83 8.43
CA ALA A 185 9.12 1.87 7.48
C ALA A 185 9.23 3.29 8.10
N CYS A 186 8.81 3.47 9.36
CA CYS A 186 8.98 4.73 10.07
C CYS A 186 10.45 5.10 10.29
N MET A 187 11.28 4.13 10.71
CA MET A 187 12.73 4.36 10.92
C MET A 187 13.43 4.79 9.63
N MET A 188 13.02 4.27 8.48
CA MET A 188 13.55 4.68 7.16
C MET A 188 13.23 6.15 6.86
N VAL A 189 12.02 6.61 7.21
CA VAL A 189 11.64 8.02 7.06
C VAL A 189 12.40 8.91 8.04
N ASP A 190 12.61 8.47 9.28
CA ASP A 190 13.43 9.23 10.23
C ASP A 190 14.88 9.41 9.72
N ALA A 191 15.47 8.35 9.15
CA ALA A 191 16.79 8.45 8.51
C ALA A 191 16.78 9.42 7.31
N ALA A 192 15.75 9.42 6.49
CA ALA A 192 15.60 10.35 5.39
C ALA A 192 15.45 11.81 5.87
N TYR A 193 14.72 12.04 6.96
CA TYR A 193 14.64 13.37 7.58
C TYR A 193 15.97 13.84 8.16
N GLU A 194 16.77 12.95 8.75
CA GLU A 194 18.09 13.31 9.26
C GLU A 194 19.04 13.75 8.13
N GLU A 195 19.07 13.01 7.02
CA GLU A 195 19.88 13.39 5.86
C GLU A 195 19.36 14.67 5.19
N LEU A 196 18.04 14.86 5.13
CA LEU A 196 17.43 16.08 4.65
C LEU A 196 17.82 17.28 5.54
N TYR A 197 17.74 17.12 6.87
CA TYR A 197 18.13 18.17 7.81
C TYR A 197 19.59 18.61 7.63
N ARG A 198 20.51 17.65 7.45
CA ARG A 198 21.93 17.93 7.19
C ARG A 198 22.18 18.65 5.87
N ALA A 199 21.39 18.34 4.86
CA ALA A 199 21.56 18.91 3.51
C ALA A 199 20.90 20.28 3.35
N MET A 200 19.84 20.58 4.11
CA MET A 200 19.06 21.81 3.95
C MET A 200 19.89 23.06 4.20
N ARG A 201 19.88 23.95 3.23
CA ARG A 201 20.54 25.27 3.28
C ARG A 201 19.85 26.23 2.30
N PRO A 202 20.00 27.54 2.47
CA PRO A 202 19.58 28.50 1.45
C PRO A 202 20.23 28.19 0.10
N GLY A 203 19.45 28.36 -0.97
CA GLY A 203 19.90 28.10 -2.33
C GLY A 203 19.53 26.68 -2.84
N LEU A 204 19.20 25.74 -1.96
CA LEU A 204 18.68 24.42 -2.37
C LEU A 204 17.23 24.57 -2.85
N ARG A 205 16.81 23.76 -3.81
CA ARG A 205 15.43 23.77 -4.33
C ARG A 205 14.57 22.70 -3.64
N GLU A 206 13.25 22.93 -3.63
CA GLU A 206 12.29 21.93 -3.10
C GLU A 206 12.45 20.57 -3.80
N ASN A 207 12.53 20.55 -5.14
CA ASN A 207 12.70 19.30 -5.90
C ASN A 207 14.07 18.61 -5.66
N GLU A 208 15.11 19.34 -5.30
CA GLU A 208 16.39 18.74 -4.91
C GLU A 208 16.27 18.04 -3.55
N CYS A 209 15.51 18.62 -2.62
CA CYS A 209 15.17 17.99 -1.35
C CYS A 209 14.37 16.68 -1.59
N VAL A 210 13.40 16.70 -2.50
CA VAL A 210 12.62 15.50 -2.88
C VAL A 210 13.52 14.42 -3.46
N GLY A 211 14.46 14.80 -4.34
CA GLY A 211 15.42 13.87 -4.92
C GLY A 211 16.31 13.21 -3.87
N LEU A 212 16.81 13.99 -2.90
CA LEU A 212 17.61 13.48 -1.79
C LEU A 212 16.82 12.47 -0.94
N VAL A 213 15.61 12.84 -0.50
CA VAL A 213 14.74 12.00 0.31
C VAL A 213 14.44 10.69 -0.41
N SER A 214 14.06 10.78 -1.69
CA SER A 214 13.76 9.61 -2.51
C SER A 214 14.95 8.67 -2.63
N LYS A 215 16.14 9.24 -2.88
CA LYS A 215 17.40 8.46 -2.93
C LYS A 215 17.63 7.70 -1.64
N VAL A 216 17.56 8.37 -0.49
CA VAL A 216 17.81 7.75 0.82
C VAL A 216 16.82 6.60 1.08
N LEU A 217 15.54 6.81 0.79
CA LEU A 217 14.51 5.79 0.98
C LEU A 217 14.77 4.56 0.10
N TYR A 218 15.13 4.75 -1.18
CA TYR A 218 15.44 3.62 -2.06
C TYR A 218 16.74 2.92 -1.67
N ASP A 219 17.77 3.65 -1.23
CA ASP A 219 19.00 3.05 -0.72
C ASP A 219 18.75 2.18 0.51
N LEU A 220 17.76 2.52 1.33
CA LEU A 220 17.35 1.76 2.52
C LEU A 220 16.38 0.61 2.21
N GLY A 221 15.95 0.43 0.96
CA GLY A 221 15.10 -0.69 0.53
C GLY A 221 13.61 -0.37 0.43
N SER A 222 13.21 0.90 0.31
CA SER A 222 11.82 1.26 0.00
C SER A 222 11.38 0.61 -1.33
N GLU A 223 10.21 0.05 -1.36
CA GLU A 223 9.64 -0.53 -2.58
C GLU A 223 9.24 0.55 -3.59
N TYR A 224 8.69 1.64 -3.08
CA TYR A 224 8.43 2.87 -3.83
C TYR A 224 8.21 4.04 -2.89
N VAL A 225 8.60 5.22 -3.35
CA VAL A 225 8.26 6.49 -2.73
C VAL A 225 6.96 6.97 -3.38
N GLU A 226 5.89 6.98 -2.63
CA GLU A 226 4.56 7.36 -3.14
C GLU A 226 4.48 8.86 -3.40
N GLY A 227 5.09 9.64 -2.53
CA GLY A 227 5.16 11.08 -2.66
C GLY A 227 6.04 11.72 -1.59
N VAL A 228 6.66 12.83 -1.95
CA VAL A 228 7.32 13.74 -1.02
C VAL A 228 6.76 15.13 -1.28
N ASN A 229 5.90 15.62 -0.38
CA ASN A 229 5.51 17.02 -0.41
C ASN A 229 6.65 17.83 0.19
N ALA A 230 7.13 18.82 -0.53
CA ALA A 230 8.23 19.72 -0.10
C ALA A 230 7.80 21.15 -0.39
N ILE A 231 7.48 21.90 0.66
CA ILE A 231 6.88 23.21 0.53
C ILE A 231 7.64 24.21 1.41
N SER A 232 7.93 25.38 0.88
CA SER A 232 8.70 26.40 1.57
C SER A 232 8.13 27.80 1.43
N GLY A 233 8.45 28.64 2.41
CA GLY A 233 8.09 30.05 2.45
C GLY A 233 6.60 30.30 2.51
N GLU A 234 6.15 31.29 1.74
CA GLU A 234 4.76 31.75 1.65
C GLU A 234 3.77 30.66 1.21
N ARG A 235 4.25 29.62 0.54
CA ARG A 235 3.42 28.51 0.07
C ARG A 235 3.08 27.48 1.15
N CYS A 236 3.66 27.61 2.35
CA CYS A 236 3.35 26.69 3.46
C CYS A 236 1.89 26.83 3.93
N ASN A 237 1.21 27.93 3.62
CA ASN A 237 -0.20 28.12 3.98
C ASN A 237 -0.94 28.91 2.87
N PRO A 238 -2.05 28.36 2.29
CA PRO A 238 -2.56 27.00 2.47
C PRO A 238 -1.64 25.93 1.86
N HIS A 239 -1.72 24.72 2.43
CA HIS A 239 -0.88 23.57 2.05
C HIS A 239 -1.24 23.02 0.64
N PRO A 240 -0.34 23.03 -0.35
CA PRO A 240 -0.64 22.66 -1.74
C PRO A 240 -0.40 21.18 -2.07
N HIS A 241 0.05 20.33 -1.15
CA HIS A 241 0.36 18.90 -1.37
C HIS A 241 1.25 18.60 -2.59
N VAL A 242 2.27 19.44 -2.82
CA VAL A 242 3.13 19.37 -4.00
C VAL A 242 4.51 19.92 -3.68
N TYR A 243 5.44 19.74 -4.56
CA TYR A 243 6.73 20.47 -4.56
C TYR A 243 6.92 21.24 -5.87
N THR A 244 7.86 22.18 -5.87
CA THR A 244 8.24 22.93 -7.07
C THR A 244 9.76 23.05 -7.15
N ASP A 245 10.24 23.88 -8.06
CA ASP A 245 11.64 24.29 -8.18
C ASP A 245 11.98 25.56 -7.35
N ARG A 246 11.08 25.96 -6.40
CA ARG A 246 11.31 27.10 -5.52
C ARG A 246 12.60 26.92 -4.73
N VAL A 247 13.41 27.98 -4.70
CA VAL A 247 14.65 28.02 -3.93
C VAL A 247 14.34 28.33 -2.46
N LEU A 248 14.90 27.57 -1.54
CA LEU A 248 14.84 27.82 -0.09
C LEU A 248 15.60 29.10 0.25
N ARG A 249 15.00 29.99 1.04
CA ARG A 249 15.56 31.27 1.42
C ARG A 249 15.79 31.35 2.93
N PRO A 250 16.77 32.15 3.41
CA PRO A 250 16.92 32.36 4.85
C PRO A 250 15.62 32.88 5.47
N GLY A 251 15.20 32.28 6.59
CA GLY A 251 13.98 32.63 7.30
C GLY A 251 12.70 31.96 6.79
N ASP A 252 12.77 31.18 5.70
CA ASP A 252 11.62 30.42 5.24
C ASP A 252 11.21 29.35 6.27
N PRO A 253 9.92 29.16 6.56
CA PRO A 253 9.42 27.87 7.00
C PRO A 253 9.56 26.88 5.83
N ALA A 254 9.88 25.64 6.13
CA ALA A 254 9.85 24.55 5.16
C ALA A 254 9.28 23.30 5.84
N TYR A 255 8.30 22.67 5.25
CA TYR A 255 7.83 21.40 5.74
C TYR A 255 7.79 20.35 4.64
N PHE A 256 7.93 19.13 5.10
CA PHE A 256 7.97 17.95 4.25
C PHE A 256 6.99 16.92 4.78
N ASP A 257 6.34 16.24 3.86
CA ASP A 257 5.53 15.06 4.12
C ASP A 257 6.07 13.93 3.27
N ILE A 258 6.51 12.85 3.91
CA ILE A 258 7.16 11.73 3.24
C ILE A 258 6.25 10.51 3.30
N LEU A 259 5.86 10.04 2.11
CA LEU A 259 5.04 8.86 1.93
C LEU A 259 5.83 7.82 1.17
N HIS A 260 6.04 6.66 1.78
CA HIS A 260 6.69 5.54 1.11
C HIS A 260 6.13 4.20 1.56
N SER A 261 6.49 3.14 0.86
CA SER A 261 6.10 1.77 1.17
C SER A 261 7.33 0.89 1.38
N TYR A 262 7.29 0.13 2.46
CA TYR A 262 8.26 -0.92 2.76
C TYR A 262 7.52 -2.23 3.00
N ASN A 263 7.77 -3.24 2.18
CA ASN A 263 7.09 -4.54 2.22
C ASN A 263 5.55 -4.45 2.28
N GLY A 264 4.96 -3.44 1.60
CA GLY A 264 3.51 -3.20 1.56
C GLY A 264 2.96 -2.41 2.74
N TYR A 265 3.81 -1.91 3.64
CA TYR A 265 3.41 -1.08 4.77
C TYR A 265 3.84 0.35 4.53
N ARG A 266 2.89 1.26 4.64
CA ARG A 266 3.04 2.68 4.28
C ARG A 266 3.17 3.55 5.52
N THR A 267 3.97 4.61 5.39
CA THR A 267 4.07 5.69 6.37
C THR A 267 3.68 7.01 5.72
N CYS A 268 3.22 7.95 6.54
CA CYS A 268 2.95 9.32 6.15
C CYS A 268 3.08 10.19 7.39
N TYR A 269 4.11 11.04 7.47
CA TYR A 269 4.20 12.03 8.52
C TYR A 269 5.09 13.22 8.16
N TYR A 270 4.83 14.32 8.85
CA TYR A 270 5.37 15.64 8.55
C TYR A 270 6.51 16.02 9.48
N ARG A 271 7.43 16.85 8.97
CA ARG A 271 8.39 17.63 9.77
C ARG A 271 8.48 19.04 9.22
N THR A 272 8.56 20.00 10.13
CA THR A 272 8.68 21.42 9.80
C THR A 272 10.04 21.94 10.26
N PHE A 273 10.68 22.70 9.42
CA PHE A 273 12.01 23.28 9.64
C PHE A 273 11.98 24.80 9.41
N ALA A 274 12.95 25.50 9.97
CA ALA A 274 13.25 26.87 9.62
C ALA A 274 14.59 26.92 8.87
N ILE A 275 14.62 27.57 7.74
CA ILE A 275 15.84 27.68 6.93
C ILE A 275 16.76 28.77 7.52
N SER A 276 17.92 28.38 7.99
CA SER A 276 18.93 29.19 8.71
C SER A 276 18.47 29.73 10.07
N SER A 277 17.30 30.37 10.18
CA SER A 277 16.79 30.94 11.42
C SER A 277 15.28 30.98 11.43
N ALA A 278 14.69 30.84 12.62
CA ALA A 278 13.24 31.01 12.83
C ALA A 278 12.96 32.43 13.37
N SER A 279 11.91 33.06 12.86
CA SER A 279 11.41 34.28 13.46
C SER A 279 10.74 34.02 14.81
N THR A 280 10.66 35.02 15.67
CA THR A 280 9.92 34.91 16.95
C THR A 280 8.48 34.44 16.72
N ALA A 281 7.81 34.97 15.70
CA ALA A 281 6.43 34.57 15.36
C ALA A 281 6.32 33.09 14.98
N MET A 282 7.28 32.52 14.25
CA MET A 282 7.33 31.08 13.93
C MET A 282 7.52 30.23 15.19
N VAL A 283 8.46 30.63 16.05
CA VAL A 283 8.72 29.93 17.32
C VAL A 283 7.47 29.95 18.22
N ASP A 284 6.80 31.11 18.34
CA ASP A 284 5.60 31.25 19.15
C ASP A 284 4.43 30.45 18.57
N ALA A 285 4.26 30.42 17.25
CA ALA A 285 3.25 29.61 16.59
C ALA A 285 3.50 28.11 16.84
N TYR A 286 4.73 27.67 16.71
CA TYR A 286 5.12 26.27 16.95
C TYR A 286 4.85 25.84 18.40
N LYS A 287 5.25 26.69 19.37
CA LYS A 287 4.98 26.44 20.80
C LYS A 287 3.48 26.35 21.08
N ARG A 288 2.68 27.26 20.54
CA ARG A 288 1.22 27.22 20.69
C ARG A 288 0.61 25.95 20.10
N SER A 289 1.04 25.55 18.92
CA SER A 289 0.61 24.28 18.31
C SER A 289 0.93 23.08 19.21
N GLY A 290 2.12 23.03 19.81
CA GLY A 290 2.50 21.98 20.75
C GLY A 290 1.66 21.93 22.03
N THR A 291 1.21 23.09 22.52
CA THR A 291 0.35 23.14 23.74
C THR A 291 -1.11 22.80 23.48
N THR A 292 -1.57 22.96 22.25
CA THR A 292 -2.95 22.59 21.85
C THR A 292 -3.07 21.11 21.48
N TRP A 293 -1.93 20.42 21.27
CA TRP A 293 -1.95 18.99 21.02
C TRP A 293 -2.19 18.24 22.34
N THR A 294 -3.43 17.85 22.57
CA THR A 294 -3.78 16.85 23.58
C THR A 294 -3.54 15.46 22.97
N PRO A 295 -2.68 14.60 23.59
CA PRO A 295 -2.57 13.22 23.15
C PRO A 295 -3.97 12.59 23.16
N PRO A 296 -4.30 11.71 22.20
CA PRO A 296 -5.55 10.98 22.24
C PRO A 296 -5.69 10.37 23.62
N SER A 297 -6.78 10.71 24.32
CA SER A 297 -7.01 10.24 25.69
C SER A 297 -6.88 8.72 25.70
N ALA A 298 -6.26 8.17 26.72
CA ALA A 298 -6.13 6.73 26.99
C ALA A 298 -7.50 6.02 27.19
N SER A 299 -8.59 6.70 26.82
CA SER A 299 -9.97 6.25 26.93
C SER A 299 -10.48 5.41 25.75
N SER A 300 -9.66 5.09 24.75
CA SER A 300 -9.98 3.97 23.87
C SER A 300 -9.74 2.67 24.64
N GLY A 301 -10.68 2.36 25.50
CA GLY A 301 -10.72 1.12 26.23
C GLY A 301 -10.61 -0.06 25.27
N ARG A 302 -9.87 -1.06 25.72
CA ARG A 302 -9.84 -2.37 25.09
C ARG A 302 -11.28 -2.85 24.89
N ALA A 303 -11.68 -2.98 23.64
CA ALA A 303 -12.83 -3.78 23.24
C ALA A 303 -12.32 -5.10 22.67
#